data_677affc96598ea49c8a666c98675b019
#
_entry.id   677affc96598ea49c8a666c98675b019
#
_cell.length_a   1.000
_cell.length_b   1.000
_cell.length_c   1.000
_cell.angle_alpha   90.00
_cell.angle_beta   90.00
_cell.angle_gamma   90.00
#
_symmetry.space_group_name_H-M   'P 1'
#
loop_
_entity.id
_entity.type
_entity.pdbx_description
1 polymer ?
#
loop_
_entity_poly.entity_id
_entity_poly.type
_entity_poly.pdbx_seq_one_letter_code
_entity_poly.pdbx_strand_id
1 'polypeptide(L)'
;MWMLVMMTADIAKPEGCSNKEFFEVWRKESVAAQAAAVEGGPIKGIWKVAGQYQIIAVMEIADGETIDEIVHDLPIWSEGFAHIVTNITWKPLSPYSAWAEKLEELARS
;
A
#
# COMPACT_ATOMS: atom_id res chain seq x y z
N MET A 1 -11.96 0.63 -15.89
CA MET A 1 -12.16 -0.51 -14.99
C MET A 1 -11.32 -0.31 -13.73
N TRP A 2 -11.92 -0.53 -12.59
CA TRP A 2 -11.23 -0.42 -11.31
C TRP A 2 -10.66 -1.78 -10.90
N MET A 3 -9.47 -1.76 -10.31
CA MET A 3 -8.79 -2.97 -9.87
C MET A 3 -8.39 -2.80 -8.41
N LEU A 4 -8.61 -3.84 -7.61
CA LEU A 4 -8.10 -3.89 -6.24
C LEU A 4 -6.66 -4.37 -6.27
N VAL A 5 -5.81 -3.72 -5.48
CA VAL A 5 -4.39 -4.08 -5.37
C VAL A 5 -4.00 -4.06 -3.90
N MET A 6 -3.27 -5.08 -3.47
CA MET A 6 -2.68 -5.11 -2.14
C MET A 6 -1.22 -4.68 -2.23
N MET A 7 -0.88 -3.64 -1.49
CA MET A 7 0.49 -3.16 -1.35
C MET A 7 1.05 -3.64 -0.02
N THR A 8 2.26 -4.17 -0.03
CA THR A 8 2.99 -4.49 1.19
C THR A 8 4.32 -3.74 1.14
N ALA A 9 4.60 -2.94 2.15
CA ALA A 9 5.82 -2.14 2.23
C ALA A 9 6.59 -2.47 3.50
N ASP A 10 7.86 -2.83 3.36
CA ASP A 10 8.78 -3.02 4.48
C ASP A 10 9.53 -1.72 4.71
N ILE A 11 9.62 -1.32 5.96
CA ILE A 11 10.21 -0.04 6.37
C ILE A 11 11.33 -0.29 7.35
N ALA A 12 12.47 0.37 7.14
CA ALA A 12 13.61 0.27 8.04
C ALA A 12 14.26 1.63 8.24
N LYS A 13 14.75 1.87 9.46
CA LYS A 13 15.48 3.09 9.76
C LYS A 13 16.86 3.01 9.08
N PRO A 14 17.19 3.97 8.22
CA PRO A 14 18.51 3.98 7.59
C PRO A 14 19.61 4.29 8.60
N GLU A 15 20.82 3.82 8.32
CA GLU A 15 21.99 4.17 9.10
C GLU A 15 22.20 5.68 9.04
N GLY A 16 22.54 6.28 10.16
CA GLY A 16 22.75 7.72 10.24
C GLY A 16 21.48 8.55 10.45
N CYS A 17 20.32 7.93 10.39
CA CYS A 17 19.04 8.60 10.66
C CYS A 17 18.68 8.41 12.13
N SER A 18 18.30 9.49 12.82
CA SER A 18 17.88 9.39 14.22
C SER A 18 16.47 8.76 14.30
N ASN A 19 16.13 8.21 15.46
CA ASN A 19 14.78 7.70 15.70
C ASN A 19 13.75 8.83 15.54
N LYS A 20 14.07 10.03 16.01
CA LYS A 20 13.17 11.17 15.90
C LYS A 20 12.87 11.52 14.44
N GLU A 21 13.91 11.58 13.59
CA GLU A 21 13.74 11.86 12.17
C GLU A 21 12.93 10.77 11.49
N PHE A 22 13.26 9.52 11.75
CA PHE A 22 12.59 8.37 11.16
C PHE A 22 11.10 8.35 11.49
N PHE A 23 10.76 8.46 12.76
CA PHE A 23 9.36 8.43 13.18
C PHE A 23 8.59 9.69 12.78
N GLU A 24 9.25 10.84 12.67
CA GLU A 24 8.60 12.05 12.18
C GLU A 24 8.20 11.94 10.71
N VAL A 25 9.08 11.37 9.88
CA VAL A 25 8.75 11.10 8.48
C VAL A 25 7.59 10.11 8.38
N TRP A 26 7.65 9.05 9.16
CA TRP A 26 6.57 8.06 9.18
C TRP A 26 5.25 8.67 9.67
N ARG A 27 5.32 9.56 10.64
CA ARG A 27 4.14 10.27 11.14
C ARG A 27 3.47 11.06 10.01
N LYS A 28 4.24 11.78 9.22
CA LYS A 28 3.72 12.54 8.07
C LYS A 28 3.10 11.60 7.03
N GLU A 29 3.75 10.47 6.77
CA GLU A 29 3.20 9.44 5.89
C GLU A 29 1.85 8.95 6.41
N SER A 30 1.73 8.72 7.71
CA SER A 30 0.50 8.21 8.30
C SER A 30 -0.65 9.20 8.14
N VAL A 31 -0.37 10.50 8.23
CA VAL A 31 -1.38 11.54 8.01
C VAL A 31 -1.88 11.49 6.55
N ALA A 32 -0.96 11.40 5.60
CA ALA A 32 -1.31 11.33 4.18
C ALA A 32 -2.09 10.04 3.87
N ALA A 33 -1.66 8.91 4.42
CA ALA A 33 -2.32 7.63 4.21
C ALA A 33 -3.73 7.62 4.79
N GLN A 34 -3.91 8.16 5.99
CA GLN A 34 -5.23 8.25 6.62
C GLN A 34 -6.17 9.17 5.83
N ALA A 35 -5.64 10.27 5.28
CA ALA A 35 -6.43 11.16 4.44
C ALA A 35 -6.91 10.45 3.16
N ALA A 36 -6.10 9.58 2.60
CA ALA A 36 -6.46 8.79 1.41
C ALA A 36 -7.37 7.60 1.74
N ALA A 37 -7.47 7.22 3.01
CA ALA A 37 -8.29 6.08 3.47
C ALA A 37 -9.71 6.48 3.86
N VAL A 38 -10.13 7.71 3.61
CA VAL A 38 -11.49 8.14 3.87
C VAL A 38 -12.45 7.50 2.87
N GLU A 39 -13.74 7.48 3.21
CA GLU A 39 -14.78 6.97 2.32
C GLU A 39 -14.72 7.65 0.96
N GLY A 40 -14.71 6.85 -0.11
CA GLY A 40 -14.55 7.35 -1.48
C GLY A 40 -13.11 7.59 -1.90
N GLY A 41 -12.15 7.47 -1.00
CA GLY A 41 -10.73 7.60 -1.33
C GLY A 41 -10.14 6.32 -1.94
N PRO A 42 -8.91 6.39 -2.47
CA PRO A 42 -8.29 5.24 -3.14
C PRO A 42 -7.89 4.10 -2.19
N ILE A 43 -7.59 4.40 -0.93
CA ILE A 43 -7.21 3.38 0.05
C ILE A 43 -8.46 2.84 0.72
N LYS A 44 -8.74 1.55 0.54
CA LYS A 44 -9.90 0.87 1.11
C LYS A 44 -9.63 0.32 2.51
N GLY A 45 -8.38 0.10 2.84
CA GLY A 45 -7.96 -0.31 4.17
C GLY A 45 -6.46 -0.22 4.28
N ILE A 46 -5.96 0.05 5.47
CA ILE A 46 -4.54 0.12 5.74
C ILE A 46 -4.27 -0.42 7.14
N TRP A 47 -3.21 -1.22 7.26
CA TRP A 47 -2.83 -1.85 8.51
C TRP A 47 -1.32 -1.84 8.66
N LYS A 48 -0.86 -1.79 9.91
CA LYS A 48 0.52 -2.10 10.25
C LYS A 48 0.55 -3.52 10.81
N VAL A 49 1.48 -4.32 10.33
CA VAL A 49 1.66 -5.67 10.88
C VAL A 49 2.19 -5.54 12.30
N ALA A 50 1.47 -6.13 13.26
CA ALA A 50 1.87 -6.06 14.66
C ALA A 50 3.23 -6.70 14.87
N GLY A 51 4.13 -5.98 15.57
CA GLY A 51 5.47 -6.46 15.85
C GLY A 51 6.48 -6.27 14.72
N GLN A 52 6.09 -5.68 13.59
CA GLN A 52 6.97 -5.48 12.45
C GLN A 52 6.79 -4.07 11.87
N TYR A 53 7.84 -3.56 11.24
CA TYR A 53 7.74 -2.30 10.48
C TYR A 53 7.33 -2.64 9.05
N GLN A 54 6.10 -3.10 8.93
CA GLN A 54 5.52 -3.49 7.65
C GLN A 54 4.10 -2.94 7.57
N ILE A 55 3.80 -2.33 6.44
CA ILE A 55 2.48 -1.75 6.17
C ILE A 55 1.80 -2.55 5.07
N ILE A 56 0.53 -2.83 5.25
CA ILE A 56 -0.31 -3.44 4.23
C ILE A 56 -1.45 -2.50 3.93
N ALA A 57 -1.66 -2.20 2.66
CA ALA A 57 -2.78 -1.37 2.22
C ALA A 57 -3.50 -2.05 1.06
N VAL A 58 -4.81 -1.97 1.05
CA VAL A 58 -5.64 -2.41 -0.07
C VAL A 58 -6.19 -1.17 -0.74
N MET A 59 -5.94 -1.04 -2.03
CA MET A 59 -6.29 0.15 -2.81
C MET A 59 -7.13 -0.23 -4.02
N GLU A 60 -7.98 0.71 -4.41
CA GLU A 60 -8.72 0.61 -5.66
C GLU A 60 -8.09 1.58 -6.65
N ILE A 61 -7.59 1.07 -7.76
CA ILE A 61 -6.88 1.86 -8.76
C ILE A 61 -7.45 1.63 -10.15
N ALA A 62 -7.26 2.61 -11.05
CA ALA A 62 -7.74 2.51 -12.42
C ALA A 62 -6.75 1.76 -13.32
N ASP A 63 -5.45 1.95 -13.10
CA ASP A 63 -4.39 1.35 -13.92
C ASP A 63 -3.03 1.42 -13.19
N GLY A 64 -1.99 0.87 -13.83
CA GLY A 64 -0.65 0.87 -13.26
C GLY A 64 -0.01 2.25 -13.14
N GLU A 65 -0.38 3.20 -13.98
CA GLU A 65 0.14 4.57 -13.89
C GLU A 65 -0.31 5.25 -12.61
N THR A 66 -1.53 4.91 -12.14
CA THR A 66 -2.06 5.41 -10.88
C THR A 66 -1.18 4.96 -9.70
N ILE A 67 -0.62 3.76 -9.76
CA ILE A 67 0.31 3.28 -8.72
C ILE A 67 1.52 4.21 -8.65
N ASP A 68 2.12 4.55 -9.79
CA ASP A 68 3.28 5.43 -9.82
C ASP A 68 2.96 6.81 -9.26
N GLU A 69 1.81 7.37 -9.61
CA GLU A 69 1.36 8.65 -9.08
C GLU A 69 1.19 8.62 -7.56
N ILE A 70 0.52 7.58 -7.05
CA ILE A 70 0.30 7.43 -5.60
C ILE A 70 1.65 7.37 -4.87
N VAL A 71 2.57 6.55 -5.34
CA VAL A 71 3.89 6.38 -4.71
C VAL A 71 4.65 7.69 -4.70
N HIS A 72 4.71 8.38 -5.84
CA HIS A 72 5.48 9.62 -5.97
C HIS A 72 4.90 10.78 -5.15
N ASP A 73 3.61 10.75 -4.86
CA ASP A 73 2.96 11.79 -4.05
C ASP A 73 3.09 11.55 -2.55
N LEU A 74 3.59 10.39 -2.13
CA LEU A 74 3.79 10.11 -0.70
C LEU A 74 4.90 11.00 -0.11
N PRO A 75 4.74 11.52 1.13
CA PRO A 75 5.77 12.33 1.78
C PRO A 75 7.15 11.70 1.82
N ILE A 76 7.25 10.38 1.96
CA ILE A 76 8.52 9.65 1.93
C ILE A 76 9.31 9.98 0.65
N TRP A 77 8.63 10.02 -0.51
CA TRP A 77 9.28 10.33 -1.78
C TRP A 77 9.54 11.83 -1.92
N SER A 78 8.55 12.65 -1.62
CA SER A 78 8.65 14.10 -1.81
C SER A 78 9.65 14.76 -0.88
N GLU A 79 9.92 14.18 0.29
CA GLU A 79 10.87 14.71 1.27
C GLU A 79 12.24 14.03 1.21
N GLY A 80 12.47 13.15 0.24
CA GLY A 80 13.78 12.52 0.03
C GLY A 80 14.07 11.34 0.95
N PHE A 81 13.05 10.71 1.53
CA PHE A 81 13.20 9.58 2.44
C PHE A 81 12.77 8.23 1.82
N ALA A 82 12.75 8.15 0.50
CA ALA A 82 12.35 6.93 -0.21
C ALA A 82 13.15 5.70 0.21
N HIS A 83 14.40 5.89 0.61
CA HIS A 83 15.28 4.81 1.04
C HIS A 83 14.87 4.13 2.35
N ILE A 84 13.89 4.69 3.06
CA ILE A 84 13.30 4.06 4.26
C ILE A 84 12.48 2.83 3.85
N VAL A 85 11.87 2.86 2.67
CA VAL A 85 11.13 1.72 2.14
C VAL A 85 12.13 0.76 1.52
N THR A 86 12.37 -0.36 2.19
CA THR A 86 13.37 -1.33 1.76
C THR A 86 12.82 -2.33 0.75
N ASN A 87 11.52 -2.56 0.77
CA ASN A 87 10.85 -3.44 -0.18
C ASN A 87 9.40 -3.03 -0.29
N ILE A 88 8.87 -3.09 -1.50
CA ILE A 88 7.46 -2.85 -1.74
C ILE A 88 6.97 -3.85 -2.79
N THR A 89 5.84 -4.48 -2.51
CA THR A 89 5.24 -5.45 -3.42
C THR A 89 3.79 -5.07 -3.69
N TRP A 90 3.34 -5.36 -4.90
CA TRP A 90 1.99 -5.07 -5.36
C TRP A 90 1.38 -6.34 -5.88
N LYS A 91 0.21 -6.71 -5.34
CA LYS A 91 -0.51 -7.91 -5.77
C LYS A 91 -1.92 -7.53 -6.20
N PRO A 92 -2.28 -7.77 -7.46
CA PRO A 92 -3.67 -7.55 -7.86
C PRO A 92 -4.57 -8.56 -7.17
N LEU A 93 -5.75 -8.09 -6.77
CA LEU A 93 -6.74 -8.89 -6.07
C LEU A 93 -7.99 -9.03 -6.93
N SER A 94 -8.60 -10.19 -6.86
CA SER A 94 -9.86 -10.46 -7.52
C SER A 94 -10.90 -10.84 -6.46
N PRO A 95 -12.16 -10.45 -6.61
CA PRO A 95 -13.18 -10.91 -5.66
C PRO A 95 -13.26 -12.44 -5.65
N TYR A 96 -13.33 -13.01 -4.47
CA TYR A 96 -13.43 -14.47 -4.33
C TYR A 96 -14.65 -15.04 -5.05
N SER A 97 -15.73 -14.26 -5.12
CA SER A 97 -16.95 -14.65 -5.83
C SER A 97 -16.69 -14.94 -7.32
N ALA A 98 -15.81 -14.18 -7.97
CA ALA A 98 -15.43 -14.42 -9.35
C ALA A 98 -14.71 -15.76 -9.51
N TRP A 99 -13.82 -16.08 -8.56
CA TRP A 99 -13.14 -17.36 -8.55
C TRP A 99 -14.11 -18.51 -8.26
N ALA A 100 -15.07 -18.31 -7.37
CA ALA A 100 -16.08 -19.31 -7.05
C ALA A 100 -16.91 -19.67 -8.27
N GLU A 101 -17.28 -18.69 -9.10
CA GLU A 101 -17.97 -18.95 -10.37
C GLU A 101 -17.10 -19.77 -11.34
N LYS A 102 -15.82 -19.45 -11.39
CA LYS A 102 -14.88 -20.17 -12.23
C LYS A 102 -14.70 -21.63 -11.77
N LEU A 103 -14.67 -21.83 -10.45
CA LEU A 103 -14.59 -23.17 -9.87
C LEU A 103 -15.80 -24.03 -10.27
N GLU A 104 -16.99 -23.43 -10.28
CA GLU A 104 -18.21 -24.12 -10.68
C GLU A 104 -18.08 -24.62 -12.11
N GLU A 105 -17.58 -23.78 -13.01
CA GLU A 105 -17.32 -24.12 -14.40
C GLU A 105 -16.25 -25.20 -14.52
N LEU A 106 -15.13 -25.05 -13.82
CA LEU A 106 -14.02 -26.00 -13.87
C LEU A 106 -14.39 -27.38 -13.31
N ALA A 107 -15.25 -27.42 -12.29
CA ALA A 107 -15.67 -28.67 -11.68
C ALA A 107 -16.59 -29.51 -12.58
N ARG A 108 -17.17 -28.89 -13.60
CA ARG A 108 -18.03 -29.57 -14.57
C ARG A 108 -17.28 -30.16 -15.77
N SER A 109 -16.04 -29.76 -15.96
CA SER A 109 -15.27 -30.22 -17.14
C SER A 109 -14.51 -31.51 -16.90
#